data_d6eedaf19820b792a13bab579e550e33
#
_entry.id   d6eedaf19820b792a13bab579e550e33
#
_cell.length_a   1.000
_cell.length_b   1.000
_cell.length_c   1.000
_cell.angle_alpha   90.00
_cell.angle_beta   90.00
_cell.angle_gamma   90.00
#
_symmetry.space_group_name_H-M   'P 1'
#
loop_
_entity.id
_entity.type
_entity.pdbx_description
1 polymer ?
#
loop_
_entity_poly.entity_id
_entity_poly.type
_entity_poly.pdbx_seq_one_letter_code
_entity_poly.pdbx_strand_id
1 'polypeptide(L)'
;MAETGGRRYVVLAVVIMLLAALPFSPLVSFRSSQHIDPATATDDPHLPTKDSDNDGMPDWWELIHKLNPFDAADAAWDTDHDGFDLNGDGMLDSSENFTNLMEFEMESLLGNSTDPNDPDSDRDGMPDGWEALYGLNPLFEGDAKLDFDNDGHDFDYSGSITDSEKFTNLAEFQNGTSPWEPDTDGDGMPDGWEAFWYLDPTSGVDAWQDADNDGWDADFNGDLSFAEFYTNLAEYL
;
A
#
# COMPACT_ATOMS: atom_id res chain seq x y z
N MET A 1 14.78 25.82 -3.08
CA MET A 1 14.33 26.02 -1.69
C MET A 1 12.81 25.95 -1.66
N ALA A 2 12.28 25.14 -0.78
CA ALA A 2 10.87 24.83 -0.51
C ALA A 2 10.33 23.78 -1.52
N GLU A 3 9.74 22.78 -1.07
CA GLU A 3 8.66 22.33 -0.30
C GLU A 3 8.74 20.82 -0.05
N THR A 4 9.23 20.40 1.09
CA THR A 4 9.22 19.00 1.53
C THR A 4 8.21 18.77 2.67
N GLY A 5 7.30 19.72 2.90
CA GLY A 5 6.36 19.70 4.03
C GLY A 5 4.98 19.09 3.75
N GLY A 6 4.59 18.87 2.49
CA GLY A 6 3.22 18.52 2.14
C GLY A 6 2.85 17.02 2.26
N ARG A 7 3.81 16.14 2.00
CA ARG A 7 3.51 14.69 1.90
C ARG A 7 3.34 13.98 3.25
N ARG A 8 4.01 14.42 4.31
CA ARG A 8 3.86 13.82 5.65
C ARG A 8 2.45 13.96 6.25
N TYR A 9 1.69 14.97 5.82
CA TYR A 9 0.31 15.17 6.29
C TYR A 9 -0.72 14.34 5.51
N VAL A 10 -0.39 13.84 4.34
CA VAL A 10 -1.32 13.04 3.51
C VAL A 10 -1.43 11.63 4.05
N VAL A 11 -0.33 10.98 4.42
CA VAL A 11 -0.34 9.62 5.00
C VAL A 11 -1.09 9.62 6.34
N LEU A 12 -0.84 10.62 7.20
CA LEU A 12 -1.56 10.74 8.48
C LEU A 12 -3.04 11.12 8.29
N ALA A 13 -3.40 11.86 7.24
CA ALA A 13 -4.77 12.27 6.97
C ALA A 13 -5.65 11.16 6.38
N VAL A 14 -5.09 10.24 5.58
CA VAL A 14 -5.82 9.08 5.04
C VAL A 14 -6.16 8.10 6.17
N VAL A 15 -5.24 7.83 7.07
CA VAL A 15 -5.47 7.01 8.27
C VAL A 15 -6.56 7.61 9.17
N ILE A 16 -6.65 8.94 9.29
CA ILE A 16 -7.69 9.60 10.10
C ILE A 16 -9.08 9.60 9.42
N MET A 17 -9.17 9.55 8.09
CA MET A 17 -10.48 9.52 7.40
C MET A 17 -11.17 8.15 7.45
N LEU A 18 -10.45 7.05 7.55
CA LEU A 18 -11.05 5.71 7.69
C LEU A 18 -11.72 5.48 9.07
N LEU A 19 -11.28 6.21 10.11
CA LEU A 19 -11.84 6.11 11.47
C LEU A 19 -13.28 6.63 11.61
N ALA A 20 -13.83 7.33 10.61
CA ALA A 20 -15.17 7.94 10.69
C ALA A 20 -16.32 7.03 10.21
N ALA A 21 -16.07 5.86 9.68
CA ALA A 21 -17.07 5.03 8.98
C ALA A 21 -17.40 3.67 9.63
N LEU A 22 -16.81 3.30 10.77
CA LEU A 22 -17.10 2.01 11.40
C LEU A 22 -18.11 2.13 12.55
N PRO A 23 -19.14 1.26 12.63
CA PRO A 23 -20.09 1.26 13.71
C PRO A 23 -19.44 0.70 15.00
N PHE A 24 -19.56 1.46 16.06
CA PHE A 24 -19.15 1.10 17.42
C PHE A 24 -19.76 -0.23 17.86
N SER A 25 -18.95 -1.25 18.11
CA SER A 25 -19.35 -2.45 18.84
C SER A 25 -18.95 -2.33 20.31
N PRO A 26 -19.79 -2.77 21.27
CA PRO A 26 -19.54 -2.52 22.66
C PRO A 26 -18.45 -3.42 23.24
N LEU A 27 -17.58 -2.81 24.03
CA LEU A 27 -16.52 -3.41 24.83
C LEU A 27 -17.01 -4.62 25.65
N VAL A 28 -16.41 -5.78 25.38
CA VAL A 28 -16.52 -6.93 26.26
C VAL A 28 -15.58 -6.72 27.45
N SER A 29 -16.17 -6.45 28.63
CA SER A 29 -15.41 -6.36 29.87
C SER A 29 -14.87 -7.72 30.28
N PHE A 30 -13.56 -7.93 30.15
CA PHE A 30 -12.88 -9.02 30.85
C PHE A 30 -12.60 -8.58 32.29
N ARG A 31 -13.37 -9.12 33.24
CA ARG A 31 -13.04 -9.06 34.67
C ARG A 31 -12.16 -10.28 35.01
N SER A 32 -10.87 -10.06 35.13
CA SER A 32 -10.00 -10.93 35.92
C SER A 32 -9.66 -10.22 37.22
N SER A 33 -10.20 -10.73 38.34
CA SER A 33 -9.82 -10.32 39.69
C SER A 33 -8.63 -11.15 40.13
N GLN A 34 -7.43 -10.70 39.81
CA GLN A 34 -6.23 -11.10 40.56
C GLN A 34 -5.77 -9.89 41.38
N HIS A 35 -5.66 -10.08 42.68
CA HIS A 35 -5.12 -9.09 43.60
C HIS A 35 -3.58 -9.08 43.38
N ILE A 36 -3.09 -8.13 42.62
CA ILE A 36 -1.66 -7.92 42.41
C ILE A 36 -1.22 -6.87 43.44
N ASP A 37 -0.21 -7.22 44.25
CA ASP A 37 0.43 -6.33 45.20
C ASP A 37 1.13 -5.21 44.43
N PRO A 38 0.75 -3.93 44.61
CA PRO A 38 1.31 -2.84 43.81
C PRO A 38 2.81 -2.57 44.01
N ALA A 39 3.46 -3.25 44.93
CA ALA A 39 4.89 -3.10 45.20
C ALA A 39 5.79 -4.09 44.40
N THR A 40 5.20 -5.07 43.69
CA THR A 40 5.96 -6.07 42.90
C THR A 40 5.63 -6.07 41.41
N ALA A 41 4.76 -5.16 40.96
CA ALA A 41 4.22 -5.13 39.60
C ALA A 41 5.12 -4.41 38.57
N THR A 42 6.23 -3.84 39.00
CA THR A 42 7.05 -2.96 38.11
C THR A 42 8.11 -3.70 37.28
N ASP A 43 8.33 -5.00 37.52
CA ASP A 43 9.38 -5.76 36.84
C ASP A 43 8.88 -7.00 36.07
N ASP A 44 7.58 -7.15 35.86
CA ASP A 44 7.04 -8.20 34.99
C ASP A 44 7.02 -7.73 33.53
N PRO A 45 7.83 -8.30 32.65
CA PRO A 45 7.86 -7.91 31.24
C PRO A 45 6.56 -8.28 30.49
N HIS A 46 5.67 -9.06 31.09
CA HIS A 46 4.38 -9.43 30.51
C HIS A 46 3.22 -8.52 30.94
N LEU A 47 3.50 -7.42 31.67
CA LEU A 47 2.47 -6.41 31.93
C LEU A 47 2.10 -5.70 30.64
N PRO A 48 0.80 -5.59 30.26
CA PRO A 48 0.37 -5.01 28.99
C PRO A 48 0.77 -3.54 28.77
N THR A 49 1.33 -2.91 29.76
CA THR A 49 1.68 -1.46 29.72
C THR A 49 3.14 -1.19 30.07
N LYS A 50 3.95 -2.24 30.29
CA LYS A 50 5.37 -2.03 30.58
C LYS A 50 6.12 -1.83 29.27
N ASP A 51 6.84 -0.74 29.18
CA ASP A 51 7.74 -0.33 28.11
C ASP A 51 9.03 0.11 28.81
N SER A 52 10.08 -0.74 28.73
CA SER A 52 11.29 -0.57 29.54
C SER A 52 12.28 0.44 29.00
N ASP A 53 12.29 0.71 27.73
CA ASP A 53 13.17 1.64 27.05
C ASP A 53 12.47 2.91 26.56
N ASN A 54 11.12 2.93 26.65
CA ASN A 54 10.23 4.04 26.32
C ASN A 54 10.25 4.39 24.82
N ASP A 55 10.22 3.40 23.96
CA ASP A 55 10.17 3.56 22.51
C ASP A 55 8.75 3.56 21.91
N GLY A 56 7.74 3.18 22.71
CA GLY A 56 6.34 3.12 22.33
C GLY A 56 5.81 1.70 22.14
N MET A 57 6.69 0.70 22.10
CA MET A 57 6.31 -0.72 22.05
C MET A 57 6.35 -1.33 23.45
N PRO A 58 5.37 -2.13 23.87
CA PRO A 58 5.41 -2.79 25.18
C PRO A 58 6.38 -3.97 25.18
N ASP A 59 7.12 -4.17 26.29
CA ASP A 59 8.08 -5.28 26.48
C ASP A 59 7.53 -6.64 26.00
N TRP A 60 6.23 -6.92 26.27
CA TRP A 60 5.63 -8.21 25.92
C TRP A 60 5.50 -8.39 24.40
N TRP A 61 5.19 -7.32 23.66
CA TRP A 61 5.04 -7.36 22.22
C TRP A 61 6.41 -7.58 21.56
N GLU A 62 7.41 -6.83 21.99
CA GLU A 62 8.79 -6.99 21.56
C GLU A 62 9.32 -8.40 21.78
N LEU A 63 9.09 -8.97 22.97
CA LEU A 63 9.52 -10.33 23.28
C LEU A 63 8.86 -11.39 22.41
N ILE A 64 7.59 -11.23 22.06
CA ILE A 64 6.89 -12.15 21.15
C ILE A 64 7.49 -12.08 19.75
N HIS A 65 7.79 -10.87 19.29
CA HIS A 65 8.37 -10.63 17.96
C HIS A 65 9.90 -10.70 17.94
N LYS A 66 10.56 -11.08 19.05
CA LYS A 66 12.02 -11.25 19.18
C LYS A 66 12.80 -9.94 19.05
N LEU A 67 12.16 -8.83 19.34
CA LEU A 67 12.79 -7.53 19.51
C LEU A 67 13.38 -7.40 20.93
N ASN A 68 14.07 -6.32 21.22
CA ASN A 68 14.76 -6.14 22.49
C ASN A 68 14.14 -5.06 23.38
N PRO A 69 13.38 -5.40 24.45
CA PRO A 69 12.68 -4.45 25.31
C PRO A 69 13.60 -3.48 26.11
N PHE A 70 14.86 -3.39 25.78
CA PHE A 70 15.84 -2.50 26.39
C PHE A 70 16.66 -1.72 25.35
N ASP A 71 16.24 -1.73 24.08
CA ASP A 71 16.94 -1.05 22.98
C ASP A 71 15.95 -0.22 22.13
N ALA A 72 15.63 0.95 22.57
CA ALA A 72 14.72 1.87 21.89
C ALA A 72 15.07 2.21 20.43
N ALA A 73 16.18 1.68 19.92
CA ALA A 73 16.55 1.91 18.54
C ALA A 73 15.82 0.97 17.56
N ASP A 74 15.42 -0.21 18.04
CA ASP A 74 14.78 -1.21 17.18
C ASP A 74 13.34 -0.85 16.78
N ALA A 75 12.66 0.05 17.51
CA ALA A 75 11.41 0.65 17.10
C ALA A 75 11.46 1.34 15.71
N ALA A 76 12.62 1.88 15.36
CA ALA A 76 12.85 2.55 14.10
C ALA A 76 13.38 1.62 12.99
N TRP A 77 13.59 0.34 13.29
CA TRP A 77 14.01 -0.63 12.28
C TRP A 77 12.79 -1.11 11.50
N ASP A 78 13.02 -1.45 10.27
CA ASP A 78 12.17 -2.21 9.39
C ASP A 78 12.83 -3.59 9.28
N THR A 79 12.32 -4.53 10.09
CA THR A 79 13.05 -5.79 10.35
C THR A 79 12.90 -6.78 9.21
N ASP A 80 11.74 -6.79 8.54
CA ASP A 80 11.41 -7.70 7.44
C ASP A 80 11.49 -7.04 6.06
N HIS A 81 11.74 -5.70 6.05
CA HIS A 81 11.94 -4.92 4.82
C HIS A 81 10.72 -4.86 3.92
N ASP A 82 9.57 -4.60 4.50
CA ASP A 82 8.29 -4.47 3.83
C ASP A 82 7.91 -3.02 3.49
N GLY A 83 8.78 -2.07 3.79
CA GLY A 83 8.67 -0.69 3.35
C GLY A 83 8.56 -0.58 1.83
N PHE A 84 8.03 0.54 1.32
CA PHE A 84 7.79 0.74 -0.11
C PHE A 84 8.64 1.89 -0.69
N ASP A 85 9.43 1.58 -1.73
CA ASP A 85 10.23 2.56 -2.47
C ASP A 85 9.33 3.52 -3.26
N LEU A 86 8.98 4.64 -2.62
CA LEU A 86 8.07 5.65 -3.17
C LEU A 86 8.67 6.48 -4.28
N ASN A 87 10.01 6.58 -4.30
CA ASN A 87 10.72 7.45 -5.23
C ASN A 87 11.28 6.68 -6.43
N GLY A 88 11.23 5.34 -6.42
CA GLY A 88 11.67 4.45 -7.49
C GLY A 88 13.19 4.42 -7.67
N ASP A 89 13.97 4.77 -6.63
CA ASP A 89 15.43 4.81 -6.75
C ASP A 89 16.10 3.44 -6.46
N GLY A 90 15.33 2.45 -6.07
CA GLY A 90 15.74 1.08 -5.75
C GLY A 90 16.31 0.91 -4.35
N MET A 91 16.11 1.88 -3.46
CA MET A 91 16.54 1.84 -2.06
C MET A 91 15.43 2.32 -1.15
N LEU A 92 15.20 1.65 -0.04
CA LEU A 92 14.34 2.17 1.02
C LEU A 92 15.10 3.18 1.86
N ASP A 93 14.65 4.42 1.92
CA ASP A 93 15.12 5.40 2.88
C ASP A 93 14.24 5.39 4.15
N SER A 94 14.64 6.14 5.17
CA SER A 94 13.91 6.17 6.45
C SER A 94 12.48 6.75 6.38
N SER A 95 12.05 7.28 5.25
CA SER A 95 10.68 7.78 5.03
C SER A 95 9.81 6.77 4.28
N GLU A 96 10.41 5.69 3.82
CA GLU A 96 9.82 4.62 3.01
C GLU A 96 9.75 3.29 3.78
N ASN A 97 10.47 3.20 4.91
CA ASN A 97 10.39 2.05 5.81
C ASN A 97 9.02 1.97 6.49
N PHE A 98 8.49 0.77 6.60
CA PHE A 98 7.41 0.45 7.51
C PHE A 98 8.03 -0.16 8.78
N THR A 99 8.13 0.63 9.84
CA THR A 99 8.97 0.30 11.00
C THR A 99 8.26 -0.60 12.00
N ASN A 100 9.03 -1.33 12.84
CA ASN A 100 8.49 -2.17 13.91
C ASN A 100 7.47 -1.41 14.79
N LEU A 101 7.70 -0.13 15.08
CA LEU A 101 6.74 0.70 15.81
C LEU A 101 5.46 0.94 14.99
N MET A 102 5.55 1.18 13.68
CA MET A 102 4.36 1.36 12.83
C MET A 102 3.53 0.09 12.78
N GLU A 103 4.17 -1.07 12.72
CA GLU A 103 3.49 -2.36 12.77
C GLU A 103 2.76 -2.60 14.10
N PHE A 104 3.42 -2.27 15.23
CA PHE A 104 2.75 -2.30 16.53
C PHE A 104 1.55 -1.34 16.57
N GLU A 105 1.66 -0.13 16.02
CA GLU A 105 0.60 0.86 16.00
C GLU A 105 -0.63 0.41 15.18
N MET A 106 -0.50 -0.56 14.25
CA MET A 106 -1.63 -1.17 13.55
C MET A 106 -2.63 -1.80 14.51
N GLU A 107 -2.21 -2.27 15.72
CA GLU A 107 -3.14 -2.77 16.73
C GLU A 107 -4.19 -1.73 17.11
N SER A 108 -3.81 -0.46 17.17
CA SER A 108 -4.75 0.61 17.52
C SER A 108 -5.73 0.95 16.40
N LEU A 109 -5.38 0.66 15.15
CA LEU A 109 -6.17 0.95 13.95
C LEU A 109 -7.06 -0.24 13.55
N LEU A 110 -6.49 -1.43 13.54
CA LEU A 110 -7.12 -2.65 13.00
C LEU A 110 -7.58 -3.61 14.10
N GLY A 111 -7.16 -3.40 15.37
CA GLY A 111 -7.44 -4.26 16.50
C GLY A 111 -6.46 -5.43 16.63
N ASN A 112 -5.43 -5.48 15.80
CA ASN A 112 -4.28 -6.38 15.86
C ASN A 112 -3.08 -5.72 15.16
N SER A 113 -1.84 -6.06 15.56
CA SER A 113 -0.61 -5.62 14.89
C SER A 113 -0.27 -6.54 13.73
N THR A 114 0.51 -6.04 12.78
CA THR A 114 1.26 -6.85 11.81
C THR A 114 2.44 -7.56 12.49
N ASP A 115 3.14 -8.46 11.80
CA ASP A 115 4.29 -9.20 12.34
C ASP A 115 5.60 -8.66 11.78
N PRO A 116 6.43 -7.94 12.55
CA PRO A 116 7.69 -7.33 12.08
C PRO A 116 8.77 -8.34 11.64
N ASN A 117 8.39 -9.58 11.42
CA ASN A 117 9.24 -10.62 10.85
C ASN A 117 8.60 -11.32 9.64
N ASP A 118 7.42 -10.87 9.19
CA ASP A 118 6.71 -11.43 8.03
C ASP A 118 6.18 -10.26 7.18
N PRO A 119 6.82 -9.93 6.05
CA PRO A 119 6.52 -8.72 5.29
C PRO A 119 5.13 -8.71 4.61
N ASP A 120 4.32 -9.75 4.79
CA ASP A 120 3.00 -9.94 4.22
C ASP A 120 2.17 -10.76 5.22
N SER A 121 1.65 -10.09 6.25
CA SER A 121 1.04 -10.72 7.43
C SER A 121 -0.20 -11.56 7.12
N ASP A 122 -0.99 -11.22 6.11
CA ASP A 122 -2.18 -11.96 5.70
C ASP A 122 -1.98 -12.86 4.49
N ARG A 123 -0.83 -12.77 3.83
CA ARG A 123 -0.36 -13.62 2.72
C ARG A 123 -1.18 -13.51 1.45
N ASP A 124 -1.57 -12.32 1.12
CA ASP A 124 -2.32 -12.05 -0.09
C ASP A 124 -1.45 -11.62 -1.28
N GLY A 125 -0.16 -11.35 -1.04
CA GLY A 125 0.86 -11.01 -2.01
C GLY A 125 1.20 -9.53 -2.08
N MET A 126 0.60 -8.70 -1.21
CA MET A 126 0.95 -7.30 -1.02
C MET A 126 1.73 -7.15 0.30
N PRO A 127 2.80 -6.37 0.37
CA PRO A 127 3.50 -6.10 1.62
C PRO A 127 2.70 -5.21 2.57
N ASP A 128 2.80 -5.47 3.88
CA ASP A 128 2.09 -4.71 4.92
C ASP A 128 2.33 -3.20 4.81
N GLY A 129 3.58 -2.80 4.54
CA GLY A 129 3.94 -1.40 4.37
C GLY A 129 3.32 -0.74 3.14
N TRP A 130 3.18 -1.46 2.02
CA TRP A 130 2.48 -0.96 0.84
C TRP A 130 0.98 -0.78 1.12
N GLU A 131 0.36 -1.76 1.75
CA GLU A 131 -1.04 -1.70 2.11
C GLU A 131 -1.33 -0.55 3.09
N ALA A 132 -0.48 -0.41 4.12
CA ALA A 132 -0.58 0.69 5.07
C ALA A 132 -0.42 2.06 4.40
N LEU A 133 0.48 2.18 3.40
CA LEU A 133 0.68 3.40 2.62
C LEU A 133 -0.59 3.82 1.88
N TYR A 134 -1.26 2.87 1.27
CA TYR A 134 -2.48 3.13 0.49
C TYR A 134 -3.76 3.00 1.31
N GLY A 135 -3.67 2.67 2.62
CA GLY A 135 -4.83 2.55 3.51
C GLY A 135 -5.68 1.32 3.25
N LEU A 136 -5.07 0.27 2.72
CA LEU A 136 -5.60 -1.08 2.70
C LEU A 136 -5.44 -1.73 4.08
N ASN A 137 -5.81 -2.99 4.21
CA ASN A 137 -5.77 -3.68 5.50
C ASN A 137 -4.80 -4.86 5.47
N PRO A 138 -3.56 -4.73 5.96
CA PRO A 138 -2.52 -5.76 5.93
C PRO A 138 -2.81 -7.02 6.74
N LEU A 139 -4.05 -7.14 7.27
CA LEU A 139 -4.54 -8.31 8.00
C LEU A 139 -5.78 -8.92 7.33
N PHE A 140 -6.09 -8.56 6.09
CA PHE A 140 -7.29 -9.01 5.40
C PHE A 140 -7.05 -9.39 3.94
N GLU A 141 -6.75 -10.64 3.65
CA GLU A 141 -6.46 -11.22 2.31
C GLU A 141 -7.49 -10.92 1.21
N GLY A 142 -8.60 -10.31 1.56
CA GLY A 142 -9.71 -10.12 0.64
C GLY A 142 -9.61 -8.88 -0.21
N ASP A 143 -8.90 -7.85 0.24
CA ASP A 143 -8.80 -6.58 -0.48
C ASP A 143 -7.82 -6.63 -1.65
N ALA A 144 -6.84 -7.55 -1.66
CA ALA A 144 -6.02 -7.86 -2.84
C ALA A 144 -6.83 -8.12 -4.12
N LYS A 145 -8.06 -8.63 -3.98
CA LYS A 145 -8.94 -9.01 -5.09
C LYS A 145 -9.95 -7.92 -5.46
N LEU A 146 -9.94 -6.83 -4.72
CA LEU A 146 -10.78 -5.68 -5.01
C LEU A 146 -10.09 -4.79 -6.06
N ASP A 147 -10.86 -3.98 -6.70
CA ASP A 147 -10.49 -2.97 -7.66
C ASP A 147 -11.19 -1.71 -7.15
N PHE A 148 -10.43 -0.82 -6.50
CA PHE A 148 -11.01 0.28 -5.75
C PHE A 148 -11.33 1.49 -6.60
N ASP A 149 -10.58 1.76 -7.64
CA ASP A 149 -10.78 2.88 -8.55
C ASP A 149 -11.55 2.48 -9.82
N ASN A 150 -11.73 1.15 -10.01
CA ASN A 150 -12.54 0.56 -11.08
C ASN A 150 -11.97 0.89 -12.48
N ASP A 151 -10.69 0.69 -12.65
CA ASP A 151 -9.93 0.93 -13.87
C ASP A 151 -9.70 -0.32 -14.72
N GLY A 152 -10.29 -1.46 -14.31
CA GLY A 152 -10.26 -2.71 -15.06
C GLY A 152 -10.72 -2.55 -16.52
N HIS A 153 -10.27 -3.44 -17.40
CA HIS A 153 -10.54 -3.37 -18.84
C HIS A 153 -11.65 -4.34 -19.28
N ASP A 154 -12.77 -3.82 -19.79
CA ASP A 154 -13.87 -4.59 -20.39
C ASP A 154 -13.43 -5.14 -21.77
N PHE A 155 -12.67 -6.24 -21.77
CA PHE A 155 -12.12 -6.82 -22.99
C PHE A 155 -13.14 -7.63 -23.80
N ASP A 156 -14.29 -7.97 -23.21
CA ASP A 156 -15.37 -8.67 -23.91
C ASP A 156 -16.47 -7.74 -24.43
N TYR A 157 -16.33 -6.44 -24.16
CA TYR A 157 -17.28 -5.39 -24.57
C TYR A 157 -18.70 -5.63 -24.06
N SER A 158 -18.84 -6.26 -22.89
CA SER A 158 -20.14 -6.53 -22.27
C SER A 158 -20.82 -5.26 -21.70
N GLY A 159 -20.03 -4.22 -21.47
CA GLY A 159 -20.44 -2.96 -20.85
C GLY A 159 -20.42 -3.02 -19.33
N SER A 160 -19.74 -4.03 -18.74
CA SER A 160 -19.54 -4.14 -17.29
C SER A 160 -18.26 -4.91 -16.99
N ILE A 161 -17.46 -4.39 -16.06
CA ILE A 161 -16.24 -5.06 -15.58
C ILE A 161 -16.63 -6.28 -14.73
N THR A 162 -16.20 -7.46 -15.16
CA THR A 162 -16.34 -8.72 -14.42
C THR A 162 -15.13 -8.96 -13.54
N ASP A 163 -15.17 -9.96 -12.62
CA ASP A 163 -14.02 -10.26 -11.75
C ASP A 163 -12.73 -10.67 -12.50
N SER A 164 -12.84 -11.09 -13.75
CA SER A 164 -11.68 -11.42 -14.60
C SER A 164 -11.13 -10.24 -15.39
N GLU A 165 -11.80 -9.11 -15.32
CA GLU A 165 -11.50 -7.88 -16.05
C GLU A 165 -11.05 -6.76 -15.12
N LYS A 166 -11.14 -6.98 -13.82
CA LYS A 166 -10.63 -6.06 -12.81
C LYS A 166 -9.12 -5.92 -12.89
N PHE A 167 -8.66 -4.70 -12.75
CA PHE A 167 -7.28 -4.45 -12.39
C PHE A 167 -7.24 -4.32 -10.86
N THR A 168 -6.85 -5.39 -10.18
CA THR A 168 -7.05 -5.52 -8.74
C THR A 168 -5.95 -4.82 -7.95
N ASN A 169 -6.18 -4.53 -6.66
CA ASN A 169 -5.16 -3.92 -5.78
C ASN A 169 -3.83 -4.71 -5.82
N LEU A 170 -3.89 -6.04 -5.89
CA LEU A 170 -2.68 -6.86 -6.10
C LEU A 170 -2.04 -6.61 -7.47
N ALA A 171 -2.83 -6.42 -8.53
CA ALA A 171 -2.30 -6.10 -9.85
C ALA A 171 -1.67 -4.69 -9.86
N GLU A 172 -2.28 -3.73 -9.18
CA GLU A 172 -1.74 -2.40 -8.92
C GLU A 172 -0.36 -2.47 -8.26
N PHE A 173 -0.26 -3.19 -7.14
CA PHE A 173 1.02 -3.42 -6.46
C PHE A 173 2.07 -3.98 -7.42
N GLN A 174 1.71 -4.99 -8.23
CA GLN A 174 2.63 -5.66 -9.16
C GLN A 174 3.09 -4.77 -10.32
N ASN A 175 2.29 -3.78 -10.69
CA ASN A 175 2.59 -2.84 -11.77
C ASN A 175 3.12 -1.49 -11.25
N GLY A 176 3.13 -1.27 -9.93
CA GLY A 176 3.63 -0.03 -9.33
C GLY A 176 2.66 1.14 -9.46
N THR A 177 1.39 0.87 -9.66
CA THR A 177 0.32 1.85 -9.80
C THR A 177 -0.42 2.12 -8.48
N SER A 178 -1.35 3.06 -8.48
CA SER A 178 -2.08 3.49 -7.29
C SER A 178 -3.48 2.89 -7.23
N PRO A 179 -3.86 2.12 -6.21
CA PRO A 179 -5.18 1.48 -6.12
C PRO A 179 -6.35 2.48 -5.92
N TRP A 180 -6.09 3.78 -6.07
CA TRP A 180 -7.08 4.85 -5.92
C TRP A 180 -7.14 5.80 -7.11
N GLU A 181 -6.19 5.72 -8.03
CA GLU A 181 -6.09 6.59 -9.19
C GLU A 181 -6.08 5.75 -10.46
N PRO A 182 -7.18 5.73 -11.24
CA PRO A 182 -7.34 4.82 -12.38
C PRO A 182 -6.44 5.14 -13.59
N ASP A 183 -5.59 6.14 -13.49
CA ASP A 183 -4.63 6.62 -14.50
C ASP A 183 -3.46 7.25 -13.73
N THR A 184 -2.52 6.39 -13.30
CA THR A 184 -1.43 6.73 -12.36
C THR A 184 -0.48 7.76 -12.91
N ASP A 185 -0.16 7.75 -14.20
CA ASP A 185 0.77 8.70 -14.83
C ASP A 185 0.08 9.93 -15.46
N GLY A 186 -1.25 9.89 -15.58
CA GLY A 186 -2.09 11.02 -16.01
C GLY A 186 -2.06 11.28 -17.51
N ASP A 187 -1.79 10.27 -18.33
CA ASP A 187 -1.67 10.42 -19.78
C ASP A 187 -3.03 10.26 -20.52
N GLY A 188 -4.04 9.76 -19.84
CA GLY A 188 -5.41 9.61 -20.32
C GLY A 188 -5.80 8.17 -20.68
N MET A 189 -4.91 7.20 -20.46
CA MET A 189 -5.21 5.78 -20.55
C MET A 189 -5.32 5.21 -19.12
N PRO A 190 -6.30 4.34 -18.82
CA PRO A 190 -6.37 3.69 -17.50
C PRO A 190 -5.30 2.62 -17.32
N ASP A 191 -4.78 2.49 -16.08
CA ASP A 191 -3.71 1.54 -15.72
C ASP A 191 -4.06 0.10 -16.14
N GLY A 192 -5.30 -0.34 -15.87
CA GLY A 192 -5.75 -1.68 -16.25
C GLY A 192 -5.86 -1.89 -17.77
N TRP A 193 -6.15 -0.85 -18.54
CA TRP A 193 -6.13 -0.93 -20.00
C TRP A 193 -4.68 -1.07 -20.51
N GLU A 194 -3.77 -0.25 -19.99
CA GLU A 194 -2.37 -0.26 -20.37
C GLU A 194 -1.69 -1.59 -20.01
N ALA A 195 -1.89 -2.07 -18.78
CA ALA A 195 -1.38 -3.37 -18.35
C ALA A 195 -1.90 -4.52 -19.24
N PHE A 196 -3.16 -4.47 -19.67
CA PHE A 196 -3.73 -5.47 -20.58
C PHE A 196 -3.03 -5.48 -21.94
N TRP A 197 -2.66 -4.31 -22.46
CA TRP A 197 -1.97 -4.17 -23.74
C TRP A 197 -0.43 -4.15 -23.64
N TYR A 198 0.12 -4.45 -22.44
CA TYR A 198 1.56 -4.49 -22.17
C TYR A 198 2.26 -3.14 -22.36
N LEU A 199 1.55 -2.05 -22.11
CA LEU A 199 2.08 -0.71 -21.97
C LEU A 199 2.56 -0.49 -20.52
N ASP A 200 3.19 0.65 -20.25
CA ASP A 200 3.72 0.98 -18.92
C ASP A 200 2.84 2.01 -18.21
N PRO A 201 1.92 1.59 -17.30
CA PRO A 201 0.95 2.47 -16.66
C PRO A 201 1.58 3.50 -15.70
N THR A 202 2.91 3.54 -15.62
CA THR A 202 3.65 4.53 -14.83
C THR A 202 4.42 5.53 -15.69
N SER A 203 4.26 5.49 -17.01
CA SER A 203 5.06 6.25 -17.95
C SER A 203 4.27 6.86 -19.10
N GLY A 204 3.67 8.01 -18.93
CA GLY A 204 2.89 8.73 -19.95
C GLY A 204 3.62 9.09 -21.27
N VAL A 205 4.76 8.47 -21.52
CA VAL A 205 5.48 8.62 -22.78
C VAL A 205 4.89 7.73 -23.87
N ASP A 206 4.38 6.58 -23.51
CA ASP A 206 3.88 5.58 -24.45
C ASP A 206 2.51 5.91 -25.03
N ALA A 207 1.70 6.78 -24.39
CA ALA A 207 0.49 7.33 -24.97
C ALA A 207 0.68 7.89 -26.39
N TRP A 208 1.85 8.42 -26.66
CA TRP A 208 2.21 9.04 -27.94
C TRP A 208 2.94 8.11 -28.89
N GLN A 209 3.15 6.87 -28.49
CA GLN A 209 3.73 5.83 -29.33
C GLN A 209 2.63 5.12 -30.12
N ASP A 210 3.02 4.45 -31.17
CA ASP A 210 2.23 3.55 -31.99
C ASP A 210 2.87 2.16 -31.79
N ALA A 211 2.37 1.40 -30.82
CA ALA A 211 3.04 0.18 -30.34
C ALA A 211 2.90 -0.97 -31.34
N ASP A 212 1.80 -1.04 -32.07
CA ASP A 212 1.55 -2.07 -33.08
C ASP A 212 1.88 -1.62 -34.51
N ASN A 213 2.23 -0.33 -34.67
CA ASN A 213 2.66 0.29 -35.91
C ASN A 213 1.58 0.21 -37.01
N ASP A 214 0.35 0.53 -36.66
CA ASP A 214 -0.80 0.49 -37.56
C ASP A 214 -1.13 1.86 -38.19
N GLY A 215 -0.27 2.86 -37.99
CA GLY A 215 -0.40 4.19 -38.55
C GLY A 215 -0.58 4.19 -40.08
N TRP A 216 -1.26 5.21 -40.61
CA TRP A 216 -1.59 5.34 -42.02
C TRP A 216 -0.70 6.39 -42.74
N ASP A 217 0.17 5.93 -43.66
CA ASP A 217 0.97 6.79 -44.55
C ASP A 217 0.04 7.56 -45.52
N ALA A 218 -0.45 8.71 -45.06
CA ALA A 218 -1.45 9.49 -45.75
C ALA A 218 -0.90 10.26 -46.98
N ASP A 219 0.39 10.55 -46.99
CA ASP A 219 1.05 11.28 -48.10
C ASP A 219 1.81 10.33 -49.06
N PHE A 220 1.81 9.03 -48.77
CA PHE A 220 2.42 7.98 -49.59
C PHE A 220 3.92 8.17 -49.83
N ASN A 221 4.63 8.77 -48.85
CA ASN A 221 6.08 9.02 -48.97
C ASN A 221 6.93 7.82 -48.54
N GLY A 222 6.31 6.79 -47.91
CA GLY A 222 6.94 5.55 -47.45
C GLY A 222 7.49 5.62 -46.02
N ASP A 223 7.27 6.74 -45.33
CA ASP A 223 7.64 6.93 -43.94
C ASP A 223 6.43 7.45 -43.15
N LEU A 224 6.16 6.91 -41.94
CA LEU A 224 5.14 7.45 -41.07
C LEU A 224 5.66 8.67 -40.31
N SER A 225 5.01 9.82 -40.52
CA SER A 225 5.23 11.02 -39.73
C SER A 225 4.40 10.96 -38.43
N PHE A 226 4.76 11.76 -37.43
CA PHE A 226 4.01 11.86 -36.17
C PHE A 226 2.50 12.12 -36.34
N ALA A 227 2.12 12.78 -37.42
CA ALA A 227 0.71 13.07 -37.73
C ALA A 227 -0.03 11.88 -38.39
N GLU A 228 0.68 10.82 -38.70
CA GLU A 228 0.19 9.61 -39.37
C GLU A 228 0.19 8.39 -38.43
N PHE A 229 0.80 8.52 -37.23
CA PHE A 229 0.69 7.52 -36.21
C PHE A 229 -0.74 7.43 -35.67
N TYR A 230 -1.20 6.22 -35.49
CA TYR A 230 -2.37 5.95 -34.66
C TYR A 230 -1.87 5.57 -33.27
N THR A 231 -1.76 6.55 -32.39
CA THR A 231 -1.07 6.41 -31.09
C THR A 231 -1.89 5.54 -30.13
N ASN A 232 -1.23 4.95 -29.12
CA ASN A 232 -1.89 4.13 -28.11
C ASN A 232 -3.07 4.87 -27.45
N LEU A 233 -2.90 6.16 -27.14
CA LEU A 233 -4.00 6.99 -26.62
C LEU A 233 -5.16 7.14 -27.66
N ALA A 234 -4.84 7.22 -28.94
CA ALA A 234 -5.88 7.31 -29.98
C ALA A 234 -6.63 6.00 -30.18
N GLU A 235 -6.00 4.87 -29.88
CA GLU A 235 -6.63 3.55 -29.89
C GLU A 235 -7.55 3.36 -28.68
N TYR A 236 -7.18 3.91 -27.52
CA TYR A 236 -8.00 3.88 -26.33
C TYR A 236 -9.28 4.72 -26.49
N LEU A 237 -9.23 5.91 -27.11
CA LEU A 237 -10.35 6.88 -27.25
C LEU A 237 -11.37 6.50 -28.33
#